data_32ee334f45f0b6b5d034782ae77aba32
#
_entry.id   32ee334f45f0b6b5d034782ae77aba32
#
_cell.length_a   1.000
_cell.length_b   1.000
_cell.length_c   1.000
_cell.angle_alpha   90.00
_cell.angle_beta   90.00
_cell.angle_gamma   90.00
#
_symmetry.space_group_name_H-M   'P 1'
#
loop_
_entity.id
_entity.type
_entity.pdbx_description
1 polymer ?
#
loop_
_entity_poly.entity_id
_entity_poly.type
_entity_poly.pdbx_seq_one_letter_code
_entity_poly.pdbx_strand_id
1 'polypeptide(L)'
;MNFDRLKEKLEILADAAKYDVSCSSSGGTRKNKKGALGDSSASGICHTYTEDGRCVSLLKILLTNHCIYDCAYCVSRSSNDIKRAAFTVEEVVDLTINFYRRNYIEGLFLSSGIFKNADTTMERLVRVAKKLRLEENFNGYIHLKSIPGASDELMQEAALYADRLSVNLEIPTESGLKLLAPEKNREDMINPMRYIQKGIIQYQDEKKILKKVPKFAPAGQSTQMIVGATNENDLQIIKVADHFYKNFNLKRVYYSGYVPVLEDNRLPSLTTAVPMLRENRLYQSDWLMRFYGFKAEEILDPNIPFLDLEMDPKLSWALRNLHQFPVNIQTADYQMILRIPGIGVKSAQKIISARRFQMLTLDHLKQLGTAVNRAKYFIDFNAGNAYLKYLTDKNFRQLLIGGSSSKFHNQFSQQLSLF
;
A
#
# COMPACT_ATOMS: atom_id res chain seq x y z
N MET A 1 2.10 25.07 27.07
CA MET A 1 2.60 24.60 25.74
C MET A 1 2.63 25.79 24.80
N ASN A 2 3.76 26.06 24.12
CA ASN A 2 3.83 27.15 23.13
C ASN A 2 3.15 26.66 21.84
N PHE A 3 1.94 27.15 21.58
CA PHE A 3 1.09 26.67 20.49
C PHE A 3 1.68 26.93 19.10
N ASP A 4 2.32 28.09 18.91
CA ASP A 4 2.93 28.46 17.62
C ASP A 4 4.10 27.53 17.26
N ARG A 5 4.93 27.21 18.26
CA ARG A 5 6.05 26.25 18.07
C ARG A 5 5.53 24.84 17.77
N LEU A 6 4.43 24.42 18.39
CA LEU A 6 3.84 23.12 18.13
C LEU A 6 3.27 23.04 16.71
N LYS A 7 2.64 24.12 16.24
CA LYS A 7 2.10 24.23 14.89
C LYS A 7 3.23 24.19 13.86
N GLU A 8 4.33 24.91 14.05
CA GLU A 8 5.50 24.85 13.17
C GLU A 8 6.09 23.44 13.10
N LYS A 9 6.26 22.77 14.22
CA LYS A 9 6.71 21.36 14.26
C LYS A 9 5.75 20.45 13.47
N LEU A 10 4.43 20.63 13.63
CA LEU A 10 3.44 19.83 12.93
C LEU A 10 3.52 20.02 11.42
N GLU A 11 3.69 21.25 10.93
CA GLU A 11 3.87 21.53 9.51
C GLU A 11 5.11 20.85 8.93
N ILE A 12 6.26 20.96 9.60
CA ILE A 12 7.51 20.34 9.18
C ILE A 12 7.42 18.81 9.18
N LEU A 13 6.93 18.22 10.26
CA LEU A 13 6.96 16.76 10.47
C LEU A 13 5.82 16.02 9.78
N ALA A 14 4.70 16.67 9.52
CA ALA A 14 3.64 16.15 8.67
C ALA A 14 4.02 16.19 7.19
N ASP A 15 4.67 17.29 6.74
CA ASP A 15 5.17 17.38 5.36
C ASP A 15 6.24 16.31 5.10
N ALA A 16 7.20 16.14 6.00
CA ALA A 16 8.20 15.06 5.88
C ALA A 16 7.57 13.66 5.87
N ALA A 17 6.45 13.45 6.55
CA ALA A 17 5.76 12.16 6.60
C ALA A 17 5.00 11.81 5.30
N LYS A 18 4.79 12.73 4.36
CA LYS A 18 4.05 12.47 3.11
C LYS A 18 4.68 11.39 2.24
N TYR A 19 6.00 11.22 2.32
CA TYR A 19 6.75 10.20 1.58
C TYR A 19 6.62 8.80 2.17
N ASP A 20 6.12 8.66 3.40
CA ASP A 20 5.77 7.37 3.98
C ASP A 20 4.38 6.94 3.49
N VAL A 21 4.29 5.89 2.70
CA VAL A 21 3.00 5.41 2.21
C VAL A 21 2.33 4.55 3.26
N SER A 22 1.22 5.05 3.79
CA SER A 22 0.31 4.29 4.67
C SER A 22 -1.07 4.11 4.03
N CYS A 23 -1.31 4.82 2.94
CA CYS A 23 -2.56 4.83 2.20
C CYS A 23 -2.33 5.35 0.77
N SER A 24 -3.23 5.00 -0.13
CA SER A 24 -3.20 5.39 -1.55
C SER A 24 -3.82 6.78 -1.83
N SER A 25 -4.03 7.61 -0.82
CA SER A 25 -4.67 8.92 -1.01
C SER A 25 -3.69 10.06 -0.71
N SER A 26 -3.36 10.84 -1.72
CA SER A 26 -2.80 12.17 -1.57
C SER A 26 -3.89 13.12 -1.07
N GLY A 27 -3.65 13.80 0.05
CA GLY A 27 -4.55 14.84 0.55
C GLY A 27 -4.63 16.01 -0.44
N GLY A 28 -5.85 16.43 -0.80
CA GLY A 28 -6.05 17.62 -1.61
C GLY A 28 -5.94 18.89 -0.77
N THR A 29 -5.27 19.92 -1.28
CA THR A 29 -5.31 21.26 -0.70
C THR A 29 -6.38 22.08 -1.41
N ARG A 30 -7.32 22.66 -0.67
CA ARG A 30 -8.30 23.61 -1.21
C ARG A 30 -8.27 24.89 -0.38
N LYS A 31 -7.89 26.01 -1.01
CA LYS A 31 -7.96 27.34 -0.39
C LYS A 31 -9.40 27.86 -0.40
N ASN A 32 -9.83 28.48 0.70
CA ASN A 32 -11.12 29.11 0.81
C ASN A 32 -11.28 30.21 -0.25
N LYS A 33 -12.44 30.24 -0.91
CA LYS A 33 -12.83 31.36 -1.79
C LYS A 33 -13.76 32.27 -0.99
N LYS A 34 -13.67 33.59 -1.25
CA LYS A 34 -14.49 34.62 -0.59
C LYS A 34 -15.99 34.21 -0.63
N GLY A 35 -16.60 33.98 0.55
CA GLY A 35 -17.99 33.52 0.66
C GLY A 35 -18.21 31.99 0.77
N ALA A 36 -17.16 31.18 0.80
CA ALA A 36 -17.25 29.74 1.06
C ALA A 36 -16.80 29.38 2.48
N LEU A 37 -17.26 28.25 3.01
CA LEU A 37 -16.88 27.73 4.33
C LEU A 37 -15.77 26.69 4.20
N GLY A 38 -14.68 26.86 4.99
CA GLY A 38 -13.65 25.86 5.22
C GLY A 38 -12.46 25.90 4.26
N ASP A 39 -11.26 25.71 4.84
CA ASP A 39 -10.02 25.40 4.14
C ASP A 39 -9.69 23.92 4.30
N SER A 40 -9.20 23.27 3.26
CA SER A 40 -8.52 21.97 3.43
C SER A 40 -7.02 22.19 3.24
N SER A 41 -6.26 22.14 4.32
CA SER A 41 -4.81 22.05 4.28
C SER A 41 -4.41 20.58 4.44
N ALA A 42 -3.35 20.16 3.75
CA ALA A 42 -2.74 18.85 3.93
C ALA A 42 -2.01 18.79 5.29
N SER A 43 -2.75 18.75 6.38
CA SER A 43 -2.23 18.87 7.75
C SER A 43 -2.02 17.51 8.42
N GLY A 44 -1.28 16.60 7.76
CA GLY A 44 -0.87 15.34 8.38
C GLY A 44 -1.98 14.31 8.61
N ILE A 45 -3.18 14.52 8.06
CA ILE A 45 -4.25 13.51 8.12
C ILE A 45 -4.24 12.68 6.85
N CYS A 46 -4.06 11.37 6.99
CA CYS A 46 -4.17 10.41 5.90
C CYS A 46 -5.32 9.43 6.12
N HIS A 47 -5.70 8.74 5.07
CA HIS A 47 -6.76 7.76 5.09
C HIS A 47 -6.21 6.38 4.75
N THR A 48 -6.50 5.38 5.56
CA THR A 48 -6.17 3.98 5.28
C THR A 48 -7.44 3.15 5.24
N TYR A 49 -7.40 2.01 4.54
CA TYR A 49 -8.52 1.10 4.47
C TYR A 49 -8.25 -0.13 5.33
N THR A 50 -9.24 -0.51 6.13
CA THR A 50 -9.25 -1.76 6.88
C THR A 50 -9.59 -2.94 5.96
N GLU A 51 -9.43 -4.18 6.44
CA GLU A 51 -9.71 -5.38 5.63
C GLU A 51 -11.19 -5.49 5.22
N ASP A 52 -12.10 -4.93 5.99
CA ASP A 52 -13.53 -4.83 5.70
C ASP A 52 -13.89 -3.69 4.72
N GLY A 53 -12.90 -2.92 4.25
CA GLY A 53 -13.06 -1.83 3.29
C GLY A 53 -13.47 -0.49 3.91
N ARG A 54 -13.53 -0.38 5.26
CA ARG A 54 -13.80 0.89 5.94
C ARG A 54 -12.59 1.82 5.84
N CYS A 55 -12.85 3.09 5.54
CA CYS A 55 -11.84 4.14 5.54
C CYS A 55 -11.60 4.65 6.97
N VAL A 56 -10.34 4.71 7.39
CA VAL A 56 -9.92 5.18 8.71
C VAL A 56 -9.01 6.39 8.54
N SER A 57 -9.33 7.50 9.21
CA SER A 57 -8.51 8.71 9.21
C SER A 57 -7.41 8.61 10.28
N LEU A 58 -6.16 8.88 9.88
CA LEU A 58 -5.00 8.78 10.77
C LEU A 58 -4.23 10.11 10.83
N LEU A 59 -3.81 10.50 12.02
CA LEU A 59 -2.74 11.48 12.17
C LEU A 59 -1.42 10.84 11.74
N LYS A 60 -0.83 11.33 10.66
CA LYS A 60 0.40 10.79 10.09
C LYS A 60 1.52 11.80 10.25
N ILE A 61 2.45 11.52 11.13
CA ILE A 61 3.57 12.40 11.47
C ILE A 61 4.87 11.63 11.69
N LEU A 62 5.99 12.33 11.54
CA LEU A 62 7.28 11.90 12.07
C LEU A 62 7.43 12.35 13.53
N LEU A 63 8.00 11.50 14.38
CA LEU A 63 8.48 11.92 15.70
C LEU A 63 9.62 12.94 15.56
N THR A 64 10.50 12.72 14.60
CA THR A 64 11.55 13.66 14.20
C THR A 64 12.01 13.41 12.75
N ASN A 65 12.42 14.47 12.05
CA ASN A 65 13.11 14.36 10.77
C ASN A 65 14.65 14.52 10.90
N HIS A 66 15.18 14.58 12.12
CA HIS A 66 16.60 14.36 12.34
C HIS A 66 16.93 12.90 12.09
N CYS A 67 17.91 12.62 11.23
CA CYS A 67 18.34 11.27 10.91
C CYS A 67 19.87 11.22 10.87
N ILE A 68 20.45 10.11 11.37
CA ILE A 68 21.89 9.86 11.29
C ILE A 68 22.30 9.25 9.95
N TYR A 69 21.35 8.69 9.17
CA TYR A 69 21.62 8.06 7.89
C TYR A 69 21.54 9.05 6.72
N ASP A 70 22.30 8.75 5.67
CA ASP A 70 22.35 9.55 4.45
C ASP A 70 21.76 8.77 3.24
N CYS A 71 20.60 8.17 3.40
CA CYS A 71 19.93 7.46 2.32
C CYS A 71 19.59 8.41 1.15
N ALA A 72 20.13 8.14 -0.04
CA ALA A 72 20.04 9.03 -1.20
C ALA A 72 18.60 9.44 -1.57
N TYR A 73 17.64 8.51 -1.42
CA TYR A 73 16.23 8.74 -1.75
C TYR A 73 15.42 9.51 -0.70
N CYS A 74 16.01 9.80 0.48
CA CYS A 74 15.26 10.32 1.62
C CYS A 74 15.43 11.84 1.75
N VAL A 75 14.32 12.56 1.82
CA VAL A 75 14.33 14.00 2.05
C VAL A 75 14.96 14.37 3.40
N SER A 76 14.82 13.49 4.40
CA SER A 76 15.34 13.66 5.76
C SER A 76 16.77 13.14 5.96
N ARG A 77 17.50 12.79 4.89
CA ARG A 77 18.89 12.33 5.01
C ARG A 77 19.77 13.36 5.73
N SER A 78 20.83 12.91 6.39
CA SER A 78 21.68 13.75 7.25
C SER A 78 22.31 14.92 6.52
N SER A 79 22.72 14.75 5.25
CA SER A 79 23.41 15.77 4.45
C SER A 79 22.46 16.85 3.87
N ASN A 80 21.14 16.69 3.96
CA ASN A 80 20.21 17.69 3.44
C ASN A 80 20.07 18.89 4.37
N ASP A 81 20.16 20.09 3.79
CA ASP A 81 19.86 21.34 4.46
C ASP A 81 18.35 21.63 4.42
N ILE A 82 17.61 21.08 5.37
CA ILE A 82 16.17 21.26 5.53
C ILE A 82 15.83 21.69 6.95
N LYS A 83 14.68 22.31 7.13
CA LYS A 83 14.16 22.58 8.48
C LYS A 83 13.99 21.29 9.26
N ARG A 84 14.64 21.22 10.43
CA ARG A 84 14.59 20.04 11.31
C ARG A 84 13.73 20.34 12.53
N ALA A 85 12.93 19.34 12.92
CA ALA A 85 12.11 19.40 14.11
C ALA A 85 12.07 18.05 14.82
N ALA A 86 11.70 18.08 16.10
CA ALA A 86 11.43 16.88 16.88
C ALA A 86 10.29 17.17 17.85
N PHE A 87 9.33 16.25 17.93
CA PHE A 87 8.34 16.22 18.99
C PHE A 87 8.91 15.57 20.24
N THR A 88 8.41 15.98 21.40
CA THR A 88 8.51 15.16 22.59
C THR A 88 7.44 14.07 22.56
N VAL A 89 7.57 13.07 23.42
CA VAL A 89 6.55 12.03 23.57
C VAL A 89 5.21 12.63 23.98
N GLU A 90 5.23 13.57 24.90
CA GLU A 90 4.07 14.29 25.41
C GLU A 90 3.37 15.10 24.32
N GLU A 91 4.14 15.82 23.49
CA GLU A 91 3.56 16.58 22.36
C GLU A 91 2.81 15.67 21.37
N VAL A 92 3.33 14.47 21.05
CA VAL A 92 2.65 13.52 20.15
C VAL A 92 1.39 12.96 20.81
N VAL A 93 1.44 12.62 22.10
CA VAL A 93 0.28 12.13 22.86
C VAL A 93 -0.81 13.19 22.87
N ASP A 94 -0.48 14.42 23.27
CA ASP A 94 -1.42 15.53 23.34
C ASP A 94 -2.06 15.84 21.98
N LEU A 95 -1.27 15.89 20.91
CA LEU A 95 -1.78 16.09 19.54
C LEU A 95 -2.78 14.99 19.16
N THR A 96 -2.40 13.72 19.40
CA THR A 96 -3.24 12.57 19.05
C THR A 96 -4.56 12.62 19.78
N ILE A 97 -4.55 12.84 21.10
CA ILE A 97 -5.76 12.90 21.91
C ILE A 97 -6.65 14.10 21.54
N ASN A 98 -6.06 15.27 21.32
CA ASN A 98 -6.82 16.45 20.95
C ASN A 98 -7.49 16.29 19.56
N PHE A 99 -6.80 15.71 18.57
CA PHE A 99 -7.37 15.46 17.24
C PHE A 99 -8.44 14.37 17.29
N TYR A 100 -8.23 13.35 18.10
CA TYR A 100 -9.23 12.29 18.31
C TYR A 100 -10.51 12.82 18.98
N ARG A 101 -10.39 13.58 20.07
CA ARG A 101 -11.53 14.18 20.78
C ARG A 101 -12.35 15.13 19.90
N ARG A 102 -11.73 15.74 18.89
CA ARG A 102 -12.39 16.60 17.90
C ARG A 102 -12.93 15.84 16.68
N ASN A 103 -12.85 14.51 16.69
CA ASN A 103 -13.26 13.64 15.57
C ASN A 103 -12.53 13.91 14.24
N TYR A 104 -11.30 14.43 14.28
CA TYR A 104 -10.50 14.65 13.07
C TYR A 104 -9.81 13.37 12.62
N ILE A 105 -9.49 12.47 13.55
CA ILE A 105 -8.79 11.22 13.31
C ILE A 105 -9.41 10.07 14.12
N GLU A 106 -9.21 8.87 13.63
CA GLU A 106 -9.54 7.61 14.29
C GLU A 106 -8.29 6.88 14.82
N GLY A 107 -7.09 7.36 14.48
CA GLY A 107 -5.84 6.75 14.91
C GLY A 107 -4.59 7.56 14.60
N LEU A 108 -3.46 6.97 14.96
CA LEU A 108 -2.11 7.51 14.77
C LEU A 108 -1.30 6.61 13.86
N PHE A 109 -0.63 7.20 12.85
CA PHE A 109 0.51 6.61 12.14
C PHE A 109 1.77 7.39 12.52
N LEU A 110 2.67 6.73 13.22
CA LEU A 110 3.89 7.35 13.73
C LEU A 110 5.14 6.69 13.14
N SER A 111 5.96 7.50 12.50
CA SER A 111 7.29 7.13 12.00
C SER A 111 8.36 8.07 12.57
N SER A 112 9.62 7.87 12.22
CA SER A 112 10.73 8.71 12.68
C SER A 112 11.94 8.62 11.76
N GLY A 113 12.69 9.70 11.62
CA GLY A 113 14.11 9.63 11.33
C GLY A 113 14.83 8.94 12.49
N ILE A 114 15.99 8.35 12.24
CA ILE A 114 16.77 7.61 13.26
C ILE A 114 17.66 8.59 13.99
N PHE A 115 17.33 8.86 15.24
CA PHE A 115 18.04 9.79 16.11
C PHE A 115 18.99 9.02 17.04
N LYS A 116 20.26 9.37 17.07
CA LYS A 116 21.33 8.70 17.82
C LYS A 116 21.58 7.25 17.38
N ASN A 117 20.64 6.35 17.63
CA ASN A 117 20.68 4.94 17.25
C ASN A 117 19.26 4.38 17.12
N ALA A 118 19.15 3.12 16.67
CA ALA A 118 17.89 2.44 16.44
C ALA A 118 17.07 2.28 17.73
N ASP A 119 17.69 1.79 18.81
CA ASP A 119 17.00 1.51 20.08
C ASP A 119 16.47 2.78 20.74
N THR A 120 17.29 3.83 20.86
CA THR A 120 16.83 5.12 21.43
C THR A 120 15.64 5.70 20.65
N THR A 121 15.64 5.54 19.31
CA THR A 121 14.54 6.02 18.48
C THR A 121 13.30 5.17 18.69
N MET A 122 13.46 3.84 18.66
CA MET A 122 12.34 2.90 18.84
C MET A 122 11.71 3.01 20.22
N GLU A 123 12.51 3.14 21.27
CA GLU A 123 12.04 3.36 22.65
C GLU A 123 11.08 4.56 22.73
N ARG A 124 11.41 5.68 22.07
CA ARG A 124 10.55 6.87 22.07
C ARG A 124 9.22 6.61 21.35
N LEU A 125 9.23 5.87 20.24
CA LEU A 125 8.01 5.47 19.54
C LEU A 125 7.12 4.57 20.41
N VAL A 126 7.74 3.59 21.08
CA VAL A 126 7.06 2.69 22.02
C VAL A 126 6.46 3.46 23.19
N ARG A 127 7.20 4.41 23.77
CA ARG A 127 6.70 5.27 24.87
C ARG A 127 5.45 6.07 24.49
N VAL A 128 5.37 6.58 23.24
CA VAL A 128 4.16 7.24 22.74
C VAL A 128 2.98 6.27 22.76
N ALA A 129 3.13 5.08 22.15
CA ALA A 129 2.05 4.10 22.10
C ALA A 129 1.61 3.64 23.49
N LYS A 130 2.59 3.39 24.37
CA LYS A 130 2.36 2.98 25.77
C LYS A 130 1.58 4.03 26.55
N LYS A 131 1.99 5.31 26.50
CA LYS A 131 1.27 6.42 27.15
C LYS A 131 -0.15 6.56 26.62
N LEU A 132 -0.33 6.52 25.28
CA LEU A 132 -1.67 6.55 24.70
C LEU A 132 -2.56 5.42 25.23
N ARG A 133 -2.05 4.19 25.35
CA ARG A 133 -2.83 3.04 25.84
C ARG A 133 -3.09 3.06 27.32
N LEU A 134 -2.06 3.34 28.14
CA LEU A 134 -2.11 3.14 29.60
C LEU A 134 -2.52 4.40 30.36
N GLU A 135 -2.07 5.58 29.91
CA GLU A 135 -2.36 6.84 30.62
C GLU A 135 -3.63 7.52 30.07
N GLU A 136 -3.75 7.57 28.71
CA GLU A 136 -4.89 8.25 28.06
C GLU A 136 -6.07 7.31 27.73
N ASN A 137 -5.96 6.01 28.00
CA ASN A 137 -6.96 5.00 27.65
C ASN A 137 -7.40 5.05 26.18
N PHE A 138 -6.48 5.41 25.28
CA PHE A 138 -6.76 5.57 23.87
C PHE A 138 -7.00 4.22 23.19
N ASN A 139 -8.21 3.99 22.68
CA ASN A 139 -8.61 2.77 21.97
C ASN A 139 -8.62 2.93 20.44
N GLY A 140 -8.17 4.07 19.90
CA GLY A 140 -8.02 4.29 18.47
C GLY A 140 -6.89 3.46 17.86
N TYR A 141 -6.83 3.42 16.54
CA TYR A 141 -5.82 2.64 15.81
C TYR A 141 -4.43 3.24 15.95
N ILE A 142 -3.43 2.41 16.26
CA ILE A 142 -2.01 2.82 16.31
C ILE A 142 -1.20 1.98 15.34
N HIS A 143 -0.56 2.66 14.39
CA HIS A 143 0.41 2.07 13.46
C HIS A 143 1.79 2.68 13.75
N LEU A 144 2.73 1.86 14.19
CA LEU A 144 4.12 2.26 14.38
C LEU A 144 4.97 1.75 13.22
N LYS A 145 5.81 2.64 12.70
CA LYS A 145 6.88 2.26 11.78
C LYS A 145 8.09 1.90 12.62
N SER A 146 8.38 0.61 12.70
CA SER A 146 9.49 0.07 13.45
C SER A 146 10.82 0.49 12.86
N ILE A 147 11.79 0.74 13.72
CA ILE A 147 13.13 1.17 13.32
C ILE A 147 13.97 -0.07 13.00
N PRO A 148 14.55 -0.17 11.79
CA PRO A 148 15.47 -1.25 11.44
C PRO A 148 16.64 -1.31 12.41
N GLY A 149 17.03 -2.52 12.86
CA GLY A 149 18.12 -2.72 13.79
C GLY A 149 17.80 -2.44 15.26
N ALA A 150 16.53 -2.12 15.61
CA ALA A 150 16.13 -2.03 17.01
C ALA A 150 15.98 -3.42 17.64
N SER A 151 16.21 -3.51 18.96
CA SER A 151 16.22 -4.76 19.72
C SER A 151 14.87 -5.49 19.71
N ASP A 152 14.91 -6.81 19.90
CA ASP A 152 13.73 -7.68 19.92
C ASP A 152 12.77 -7.30 21.07
N GLU A 153 13.31 -6.87 22.22
CA GLU A 153 12.55 -6.43 23.39
C GLU A 153 11.69 -5.20 23.05
N LEU A 154 12.25 -4.24 22.32
CA LEU A 154 11.52 -3.05 21.87
C LEU A 154 10.48 -3.39 20.81
N MET A 155 10.77 -4.37 19.93
CA MET A 155 9.78 -4.88 18.96
C MET A 155 8.62 -5.57 19.67
N GLN A 156 8.90 -6.36 20.71
CA GLN A 156 7.89 -7.00 21.54
C GLN A 156 7.00 -5.97 22.23
N GLU A 157 7.61 -4.99 22.90
CA GLU A 157 6.86 -3.94 23.58
C GLU A 157 6.01 -3.13 22.60
N ALA A 158 6.55 -2.76 21.44
CA ALA A 158 5.80 -2.10 20.39
C ALA A 158 4.57 -2.89 19.96
N ALA A 159 4.69 -4.20 19.77
CA ALA A 159 3.60 -5.07 19.32
C ALA A 159 2.47 -5.22 20.36
N LEU A 160 2.77 -5.03 21.65
CA LEU A 160 1.76 -5.05 22.70
C LEU A 160 0.86 -3.79 22.69
N TYR A 161 1.38 -2.64 22.26
CA TYR A 161 0.67 -1.36 22.30
C TYR A 161 0.21 -0.85 20.94
N ALA A 162 0.82 -1.31 19.84
CA ALA A 162 0.41 -0.96 18.48
C ALA A 162 -0.54 -2.01 17.89
N ASP A 163 -1.47 -1.56 17.03
CA ASP A 163 -2.30 -2.48 16.26
C ASP A 163 -1.56 -3.05 15.07
N ARG A 164 -0.69 -2.25 14.45
CA ARG A 164 0.14 -2.66 13.31
C ARG A 164 1.56 -2.17 13.47
N LEU A 165 2.50 -3.04 13.10
CA LEU A 165 3.90 -2.69 12.92
C LEU A 165 4.28 -2.74 11.45
N SER A 166 5.16 -1.85 11.01
CA SER A 166 5.74 -1.92 9.68
C SER A 166 7.25 -1.73 9.73
N VAL A 167 7.96 -2.56 9.00
CA VAL A 167 9.40 -2.40 8.74
C VAL A 167 9.57 -2.22 7.24
N ASN A 168 10.13 -1.10 6.83
CA ASN A 168 10.29 -0.83 5.40
C ASN A 168 11.48 -1.60 4.82
N LEU A 169 11.24 -2.26 3.68
CA LEU A 169 12.31 -2.83 2.85
C LEU A 169 13.05 -1.78 2.04
N GLU A 170 12.40 -0.63 1.81
CA GLU A 170 12.86 0.50 1.02
C GLU A 170 13.13 0.12 -0.45
N ILE A 171 14.29 -0.42 -0.75
CA ILE A 171 14.67 -0.80 -2.12
C ILE A 171 14.50 -2.32 -2.30
N PRO A 172 13.85 -2.78 -3.37
CA PRO A 172 13.56 -4.20 -3.58
C PRO A 172 14.81 -5.09 -3.66
N THR A 173 15.87 -4.60 -4.31
CA THR A 173 17.10 -5.37 -4.56
C THR A 173 18.22 -5.02 -3.56
N GLU A 174 19.08 -6.00 -3.27
CA GLU A 174 20.24 -5.81 -2.41
C GLU A 174 21.26 -4.83 -3.00
N SER A 175 21.49 -4.95 -4.32
CA SER A 175 22.40 -4.04 -5.04
C SER A 175 21.90 -2.60 -5.02
N GLY A 176 20.60 -2.40 -5.22
CA GLY A 176 19.98 -1.07 -5.13
C GLY A 176 20.03 -0.49 -3.72
N LEU A 177 19.81 -1.33 -2.69
CA LEU A 177 19.92 -0.90 -1.30
C LEU A 177 21.34 -0.43 -0.97
N LYS A 178 22.36 -1.21 -1.33
CA LYS A 178 23.77 -0.83 -1.15
C LYS A 178 24.15 0.45 -1.89
N LEU A 179 23.59 0.67 -3.07
CA LEU A 179 23.82 1.87 -3.88
C LEU A 179 23.24 3.12 -3.21
N LEU A 180 22.00 3.04 -2.75
CA LEU A 180 21.22 4.22 -2.32
C LEU A 180 21.21 4.44 -0.80
N ALA A 181 21.46 3.40 -0.01
CA ALA A 181 21.49 3.45 1.45
C ALA A 181 22.56 2.50 2.01
N PRO A 182 23.85 2.76 1.75
CA PRO A 182 24.95 1.85 2.12
C PRO A 182 25.07 1.60 3.63
N GLU A 183 24.54 2.50 4.44
CA GLU A 183 24.52 2.38 5.91
C GLU A 183 23.45 1.42 6.43
N LYS A 184 22.50 1.01 5.56
CA LYS A 184 21.43 0.07 5.93
C LYS A 184 21.81 -1.37 5.57
N ASN A 185 21.56 -2.27 6.50
CA ASN A 185 21.71 -3.69 6.29
C ASN A 185 20.33 -4.35 6.09
N ARG A 186 20.22 -5.26 5.14
CA ARG A 186 18.99 -6.01 4.86
C ARG A 186 18.53 -6.84 6.06
N GLU A 187 19.45 -7.45 6.77
CA GLU A 187 19.14 -8.24 7.96
C GLU A 187 18.51 -7.42 9.08
N ASP A 188 18.89 -6.15 9.24
CA ASP A 188 18.29 -5.24 10.21
C ASP A 188 16.81 -4.94 9.92
N MET A 189 16.36 -5.19 8.69
CA MET A 189 14.94 -5.10 8.30
C MET A 189 14.23 -6.44 8.42
N ILE A 190 14.91 -7.54 8.05
CA ILE A 190 14.32 -8.88 7.99
C ILE A 190 14.16 -9.48 9.39
N ASN A 191 15.15 -9.33 10.28
CA ASN A 191 15.11 -9.91 11.62
C ASN A 191 13.91 -9.41 12.44
N PRO A 192 13.63 -8.10 12.53
CA PRO A 192 12.41 -7.61 13.18
C PRO A 192 11.12 -8.17 12.55
N MET A 193 11.07 -8.32 11.22
CA MET A 193 9.89 -8.92 10.56
C MET A 193 9.68 -10.37 10.95
N ARG A 194 10.76 -11.17 11.05
CA ARG A 194 10.70 -12.56 11.52
C ARG A 194 10.23 -12.63 12.98
N TYR A 195 10.75 -11.74 13.82
CA TYR A 195 10.36 -11.65 15.22
C TYR A 195 8.88 -11.33 15.37
N ILE A 196 8.40 -10.28 14.70
CA ILE A 196 6.99 -9.88 14.70
C ILE A 196 6.10 -11.02 14.17
N GLN A 197 6.51 -11.72 13.11
CA GLN A 197 5.78 -12.87 12.57
C GLN A 197 5.59 -13.97 13.61
N LYS A 198 6.67 -14.37 14.31
CA LYS A 198 6.60 -15.40 15.35
C LYS A 198 5.61 -14.99 16.45
N GLY A 199 5.69 -13.76 16.94
CA GLY A 199 4.78 -13.25 17.96
C GLY A 199 3.32 -13.19 17.50
N ILE A 200 3.06 -12.81 16.23
CA ILE A 200 1.70 -12.82 15.66
C ILE A 200 1.14 -14.25 15.59
N ILE A 201 1.95 -15.23 15.15
CA ILE A 201 1.53 -16.64 15.09
C ILE A 201 1.24 -17.16 16.49
N GLN A 202 2.13 -16.95 17.42
CA GLN A 202 1.94 -17.32 18.83
C GLN A 202 0.66 -16.71 19.41
N TYR A 203 0.44 -15.41 19.24
CA TYR A 203 -0.79 -14.74 19.67
C TYR A 203 -2.04 -15.37 19.07
N GLN A 204 -2.02 -15.71 17.76
CA GLN A 204 -3.15 -16.33 17.09
C GLN A 204 -3.44 -17.75 17.61
N ASP A 205 -2.40 -18.50 17.94
CA ASP A 205 -2.55 -19.86 18.47
C ASP A 205 -3.01 -19.85 19.94
N GLU A 206 -2.43 -18.99 20.77
CA GLU A 206 -2.87 -18.81 22.16
C GLU A 206 -4.33 -18.36 22.25
N LYS A 207 -4.77 -17.48 21.35
CA LYS A 207 -6.15 -17.00 21.29
C LYS A 207 -7.18 -18.10 20.99
N LYS A 208 -6.78 -19.21 20.36
CA LYS A 208 -7.65 -20.38 20.13
C LYS A 208 -7.90 -21.18 21.41
N ILE A 209 -6.97 -21.11 22.37
CA ILE A 209 -6.94 -21.93 23.57
C ILE A 209 -7.34 -21.14 24.81
N LEU A 210 -6.85 -19.91 24.92
CA LEU A 210 -6.99 -19.06 26.11
C LEU A 210 -8.07 -17.99 25.92
N LYS A 211 -8.89 -17.76 26.96
CA LYS A 211 -9.95 -16.74 26.94
C LYS A 211 -9.42 -15.29 26.94
N LYS A 212 -8.24 -15.06 27.52
CA LYS A 212 -7.60 -13.74 27.59
C LYS A 212 -6.13 -13.89 27.23
N VAL A 213 -5.73 -13.27 26.11
CA VAL A 213 -4.36 -13.19 25.64
C VAL A 213 -4.04 -11.72 25.37
N PRO A 214 -2.88 -11.20 25.82
CA PRO A 214 -2.43 -9.86 25.42
C PRO A 214 -2.42 -9.72 23.90
N LYS A 215 -2.95 -8.62 23.39
CA LYS A 215 -2.91 -8.36 21.94
C LYS A 215 -1.45 -8.21 21.50
N PHE A 216 -1.11 -8.79 20.37
CA PHE A 216 0.20 -8.64 19.75
C PHE A 216 0.02 -8.26 18.28
N ALA A 217 0.23 -6.97 17.95
CA ALA A 217 0.03 -6.38 16.62
C ALA A 217 -1.20 -6.97 15.89
N PRO A 218 -2.42 -6.83 16.42
CA PRO A 218 -3.61 -7.57 15.95
C PRO A 218 -3.99 -7.28 14.49
N ALA A 219 -3.58 -6.13 13.93
CA ALA A 219 -3.73 -5.81 12.51
C ALA A 219 -2.52 -6.28 11.66
N GLY A 220 -1.60 -7.04 12.27
CA GLY A 220 -0.47 -7.66 11.58
C GLY A 220 0.66 -6.71 11.24
N GLN A 221 1.55 -7.18 10.37
CA GLN A 221 2.69 -6.41 9.89
C GLN A 221 2.58 -6.05 8.41
N SER A 222 3.31 -5.01 8.01
CA SER A 222 3.39 -4.53 6.63
C SER A 222 4.79 -4.02 6.30
N THR A 223 5.05 -3.82 5.01
CA THR A 223 6.30 -3.22 4.52
C THR A 223 6.01 -2.21 3.41
N GLN A 224 7.01 -1.41 3.07
CA GLN A 224 6.98 -0.48 1.94
C GLN A 224 8.21 -0.68 1.07
N MET A 225 8.03 -0.59 -0.26
CA MET A 225 9.09 -0.56 -1.26
C MET A 225 8.96 0.70 -2.11
N ILE A 226 10.09 1.32 -2.40
CA ILE A 226 10.21 2.46 -3.32
C ILE A 226 10.37 1.89 -4.74
N VAL A 227 9.63 2.45 -5.68
CA VAL A 227 9.56 1.98 -7.07
C VAL A 227 10.12 3.03 -8.01
N GLY A 228 11.09 2.66 -8.84
CA GLY A 228 11.66 3.55 -9.85
C GLY A 228 12.78 4.46 -9.33
N ALA A 229 13.31 4.20 -8.14
CA ALA A 229 14.56 4.82 -7.69
C ALA A 229 15.80 4.11 -8.26
N THR A 230 15.67 2.84 -8.61
CA THR A 230 16.70 1.98 -9.20
C THR A 230 16.15 1.22 -10.40
N ASN A 231 16.99 0.44 -11.09
CA ASN A 231 16.66 -0.19 -12.37
C ASN A 231 15.96 -1.56 -12.24
N GLU A 232 15.40 -1.89 -11.07
CA GLU A 232 14.66 -3.13 -10.91
C GLU A 232 13.42 -3.17 -11.81
N ASN A 233 13.16 -4.34 -12.37
CA ASN A 233 11.94 -4.61 -13.15
C ASN A 233 10.77 -5.01 -12.24
N ASP A 234 9.54 -4.99 -12.77
CA ASP A 234 8.34 -5.27 -11.99
C ASP A 234 8.26 -6.73 -11.54
N LEU A 235 8.81 -7.67 -12.33
CA LEU A 235 8.87 -9.08 -11.94
C LEU A 235 9.71 -9.28 -10.67
N GLN A 236 10.83 -8.58 -10.53
CA GLN A 236 11.65 -8.61 -9.31
C GLN A 236 10.85 -8.08 -8.11
N ILE A 237 10.17 -6.94 -8.28
CA ILE A 237 9.35 -6.33 -7.23
C ILE A 237 8.22 -7.25 -6.78
N ILE A 238 7.50 -7.86 -7.75
CA ILE A 238 6.36 -8.75 -7.44
C ILE A 238 6.85 -10.04 -6.76
N LYS A 239 7.98 -10.60 -7.20
CA LYS A 239 8.59 -11.79 -6.55
C LYS A 239 9.01 -11.50 -5.12
N VAL A 240 9.57 -10.33 -4.84
CA VAL A 240 9.90 -9.91 -3.47
C VAL A 240 8.61 -9.81 -2.65
N ALA A 241 7.56 -9.17 -3.16
CA ALA A 241 6.29 -9.08 -2.47
C ALA A 241 5.66 -10.45 -2.18
N ASP A 242 5.62 -11.35 -3.17
CA ASP A 242 5.12 -12.72 -3.03
C ASP A 242 5.89 -13.52 -1.97
N HIS A 243 7.23 -13.41 -1.97
CA HIS A 243 8.07 -14.01 -0.95
C HIS A 243 7.70 -13.53 0.47
N PHE A 244 7.49 -12.23 0.65
CA PHE A 244 7.13 -11.69 1.96
C PHE A 244 5.71 -12.04 2.40
N TYR A 245 4.75 -12.15 1.50
CA TYR A 245 3.41 -12.67 1.82
C TYR A 245 3.46 -14.12 2.29
N LYS A 246 4.20 -14.98 1.59
CA LYS A 246 4.29 -16.41 1.90
C LYS A 246 5.09 -16.72 3.16
N ASN A 247 6.22 -16.05 3.34
CA ASN A 247 7.20 -16.43 4.36
C ASN A 247 7.18 -15.55 5.61
N PHE A 248 6.58 -14.35 5.56
CA PHE A 248 6.54 -13.42 6.69
C PHE A 248 5.12 -13.08 7.16
N ASN A 249 4.10 -13.70 6.58
CA ASN A 249 2.68 -13.45 6.91
C ASN A 249 2.34 -11.95 6.88
N LEU A 250 2.92 -11.21 5.93
CA LEU A 250 2.61 -9.80 5.77
C LEU A 250 1.14 -9.60 5.40
N LYS A 251 0.53 -8.58 5.98
CA LYS A 251 -0.83 -8.17 5.60
C LYS A 251 -0.83 -7.28 4.38
N ARG A 252 0.22 -6.48 4.17
CA ARG A 252 0.32 -5.59 3.02
C ARG A 252 1.77 -5.22 2.68
N VAL A 253 2.03 -5.15 1.39
CA VAL A 253 3.19 -4.47 0.81
C VAL A 253 2.69 -3.14 0.22
N TYR A 254 3.33 -2.04 0.58
CA TYR A 254 3.08 -0.73 0.01
C TYR A 254 4.13 -0.44 -1.06
N TYR A 255 3.68 0.02 -2.21
CA TYR A 255 4.53 0.49 -3.29
C TYR A 255 4.47 2.01 -3.30
N SER A 256 5.63 2.66 -3.37
CA SER A 256 5.75 4.11 -3.41
C SER A 256 6.56 4.51 -4.64
N GLY A 257 5.94 5.13 -5.61
CA GLY A 257 6.67 5.72 -6.73
C GLY A 257 7.69 6.72 -6.20
N TYR A 258 8.94 6.59 -6.65
CA TYR A 258 10.00 7.52 -6.25
C TYR A 258 9.65 8.94 -6.69
N VAL A 259 9.68 9.87 -5.77
CA VAL A 259 9.52 11.31 -6.02
C VAL A 259 10.90 11.94 -6.03
N PRO A 260 11.37 12.46 -7.17
CA PRO A 260 12.65 13.15 -7.24
C PRO A 260 12.59 14.47 -6.45
N VAL A 261 13.28 14.53 -5.33
CA VAL A 261 13.32 15.71 -4.43
C VAL A 261 14.72 16.29 -4.29
N LEU A 262 15.74 15.59 -4.77
CA LEU A 262 17.15 15.91 -4.60
C LEU A 262 17.91 15.55 -5.88
N GLU A 263 18.92 16.36 -6.20
CA GLU A 263 19.91 15.99 -7.20
C GLU A 263 20.92 15.03 -6.61
N ASP A 264 20.97 13.82 -7.17
CA ASP A 264 21.95 12.79 -6.82
C ASP A 264 22.17 11.94 -8.07
N ASN A 265 23.42 11.73 -8.47
CA ASN A 265 23.78 11.00 -9.68
C ASN A 265 23.40 9.50 -9.66
N ARG A 266 23.07 8.98 -8.49
CA ARG A 266 22.59 7.60 -8.27
C ARG A 266 21.08 7.46 -8.47
N LEU A 267 20.35 8.56 -8.61
CA LEU A 267 18.90 8.64 -8.66
C LEU A 267 18.41 9.21 -9.99
N PRO A 268 17.16 8.98 -10.37
CA PRO A 268 16.52 9.69 -11.47
C PRO A 268 16.56 11.19 -11.29
N SER A 269 16.72 11.93 -12.39
CA SER A 269 16.78 13.39 -12.38
C SER A 269 15.52 14.04 -11.81
N LEU A 270 15.60 15.29 -11.33
CA LEU A 270 14.47 16.05 -10.79
C LEU A 270 13.31 16.23 -11.81
N THR A 271 13.61 16.14 -13.09
CA THR A 271 12.61 16.25 -14.17
C THR A 271 11.92 14.91 -14.47
N THR A 272 12.36 13.79 -13.86
CA THR A 272 11.76 12.49 -14.08
C THR A 272 10.38 12.45 -13.44
N ALA A 273 9.37 12.08 -14.23
CA ALA A 273 8.01 11.96 -13.73
C ALA A 273 7.89 10.81 -12.70
N VAL A 274 7.14 11.06 -11.62
CA VAL A 274 6.84 10.02 -10.64
C VAL A 274 6.12 8.84 -11.32
N PRO A 275 6.54 7.58 -11.14
CA PRO A 275 5.99 6.44 -11.86
C PRO A 275 4.61 5.98 -11.31
N MET A 276 3.64 6.88 -11.24
CA MET A 276 2.31 6.66 -10.67
C MET A 276 1.55 5.52 -11.33
N LEU A 277 1.63 5.40 -12.67
CA LEU A 277 0.97 4.30 -13.40
C LEU A 277 1.60 2.96 -13.06
N ARG A 278 2.93 2.89 -12.96
CA ARG A 278 3.67 1.69 -12.57
C ARG A 278 3.31 1.27 -11.16
N GLU A 279 3.28 2.23 -10.22
CA GLU A 279 2.81 2.01 -8.84
C GLU A 279 1.40 1.41 -8.81
N ASN A 280 0.45 2.01 -9.56
CA ASN A 280 -0.90 1.50 -9.68
C ASN A 280 -0.97 0.06 -10.23
N ARG A 281 -0.17 -0.25 -11.25
CA ARG A 281 -0.12 -1.60 -11.84
C ARG A 281 0.45 -2.62 -10.84
N LEU A 282 1.44 -2.23 -10.04
CA LEU A 282 1.96 -3.07 -8.96
C LEU A 282 0.89 -3.35 -7.89
N TYR A 283 0.12 -2.36 -7.46
CA TYR A 283 -1.02 -2.59 -6.55
C TYR A 283 -2.08 -3.50 -7.17
N GLN A 284 -2.36 -3.38 -8.45
CA GLN A 284 -3.29 -4.29 -9.15
C GLN A 284 -2.74 -5.73 -9.19
N SER A 285 -1.44 -5.90 -9.45
CA SER A 285 -0.77 -7.21 -9.42
C SER A 285 -0.77 -7.82 -8.02
N ASP A 286 -0.47 -7.02 -7.00
CA ASP A 286 -0.56 -7.41 -5.61
C ASP A 286 -1.98 -7.94 -5.26
N TRP A 287 -3.00 -7.25 -5.73
CA TRP A 287 -4.39 -7.64 -5.57
C TRP A 287 -4.70 -8.98 -6.25
N LEU A 288 -4.17 -9.23 -7.45
CA LEU A 288 -4.31 -10.51 -8.15
C LEU A 288 -3.66 -11.65 -7.39
N MET A 289 -2.47 -11.47 -6.84
CA MET A 289 -1.80 -12.49 -6.05
C MET A 289 -2.56 -12.83 -4.77
N ARG A 290 -2.99 -11.80 -4.03
CA ARG A 290 -3.59 -11.99 -2.71
C ARG A 290 -5.02 -12.52 -2.73
N PHE A 291 -5.82 -12.16 -3.72
CA PHE A 291 -7.26 -12.41 -3.72
C PHE A 291 -7.76 -13.21 -4.91
N TYR A 292 -7.01 -13.32 -6.00
CA TYR A 292 -7.43 -14.03 -7.20
C TYR A 292 -6.63 -15.31 -7.45
N GLY A 293 -5.67 -15.62 -6.60
CA GLY A 293 -4.87 -16.84 -6.70
C GLY A 293 -3.89 -16.85 -7.89
N PHE A 294 -3.50 -15.68 -8.39
CA PHE A 294 -2.43 -15.58 -9.38
C PHE A 294 -1.07 -15.77 -8.72
N LYS A 295 -0.17 -16.45 -9.41
CA LYS A 295 1.24 -16.51 -9.05
C LYS A 295 2.00 -15.35 -9.70
N ALA A 296 3.11 -14.94 -9.10
CA ALA A 296 3.96 -13.89 -9.67
C ALA A 296 4.39 -14.21 -11.11
N GLU A 297 4.72 -15.48 -11.37
CA GLU A 297 5.17 -16.00 -12.67
C GLU A 297 4.05 -16.08 -13.72
N GLU A 298 2.78 -16.07 -13.31
CA GLU A 298 1.65 -15.95 -14.23
C GLU A 298 1.46 -14.50 -14.68
N ILE A 299 1.69 -13.54 -13.78
CA ILE A 299 1.51 -12.11 -14.07
C ILE A 299 2.63 -11.59 -14.99
N LEU A 300 3.87 -11.93 -14.68
CA LEU A 300 5.05 -11.55 -15.44
C LEU A 300 6.04 -12.73 -15.54
N ASP A 301 6.84 -12.74 -16.60
CA ASP A 301 7.90 -13.71 -16.81
C ASP A 301 9.20 -13.02 -17.25
N PRO A 302 10.34 -13.73 -17.33
CA PRO A 302 11.63 -13.12 -17.70
C PRO A 302 11.66 -12.44 -19.08
N ASN A 303 10.78 -12.87 -20.03
CA ASN A 303 10.69 -12.27 -21.36
C ASN A 303 9.83 -11.00 -21.34
N ILE A 304 8.90 -10.89 -20.39
CA ILE A 304 8.01 -9.74 -20.20
C ILE A 304 8.10 -9.30 -18.73
N PRO A 305 9.24 -8.69 -18.31
CA PRO A 305 9.48 -8.40 -16.89
C PRO A 305 8.81 -7.11 -16.39
N PHE A 306 8.17 -6.33 -17.27
CA PHE A 306 7.50 -5.08 -16.94
C PHE A 306 5.99 -5.18 -17.13
N LEU A 307 5.24 -4.53 -16.26
CA LEU A 307 3.79 -4.42 -16.35
C LEU A 307 3.39 -3.49 -17.51
N ASP A 308 2.31 -3.85 -18.19
CA ASP A 308 1.71 -3.00 -19.21
C ASP A 308 1.09 -1.76 -18.56
N LEU A 309 1.51 -0.57 -18.99
CA LEU A 309 1.00 0.68 -18.44
C LEU A 309 -0.36 1.07 -19.01
N GLU A 310 -0.70 0.63 -20.22
CA GLU A 310 -1.99 0.92 -20.88
C GLU A 310 -3.11 0.01 -20.35
N MET A 311 -2.78 -1.24 -19.96
CA MET A 311 -3.75 -2.23 -19.53
C MET A 311 -3.52 -2.67 -18.08
N ASP A 312 -4.58 -3.09 -17.42
CA ASP A 312 -4.44 -3.73 -16.11
C ASP A 312 -3.79 -5.13 -16.23
N PRO A 313 -3.09 -5.61 -15.19
CA PRO A 313 -2.33 -6.87 -15.25
C PRO A 313 -3.19 -8.11 -15.55
N LYS A 314 -4.47 -8.12 -15.14
CA LYS A 314 -5.38 -9.22 -15.42
C LYS A 314 -5.75 -9.30 -16.91
N LEU A 315 -6.02 -8.15 -17.52
CA LEU A 315 -6.31 -8.07 -18.94
C LEU A 315 -5.05 -8.41 -19.76
N SER A 316 -3.88 -7.89 -19.36
CA SER A 316 -2.61 -8.20 -19.98
C SER A 316 -2.31 -9.71 -19.94
N TRP A 317 -2.57 -10.36 -18.80
CA TRP A 317 -2.45 -11.82 -18.67
C TRP A 317 -3.41 -12.55 -19.62
N ALA A 318 -4.69 -12.15 -19.68
CA ALA A 318 -5.69 -12.79 -20.52
C ALA A 318 -5.31 -12.72 -22.00
N LEU A 319 -4.78 -11.59 -22.48
CA LEU A 319 -4.33 -11.43 -23.86
C LEU A 319 -3.12 -12.31 -24.21
N ARG A 320 -2.25 -12.59 -23.26
CA ARG A 320 -1.12 -13.55 -23.44
C ARG A 320 -1.57 -15.01 -23.36
N ASN A 321 -2.75 -15.27 -22.83
CA ASN A 321 -3.30 -16.60 -22.62
C ASN A 321 -4.64 -16.81 -23.37
N LEU A 322 -4.77 -16.25 -24.59
CA LEU A 322 -6.00 -16.34 -25.37
C LEU A 322 -6.45 -17.78 -25.64
N HIS A 323 -5.52 -18.75 -25.66
CA HIS A 323 -5.82 -20.17 -25.80
C HIS A 323 -6.68 -20.75 -24.67
N GLN A 324 -6.77 -20.09 -23.50
CA GLN A 324 -7.64 -20.46 -22.39
C GLN A 324 -9.05 -19.85 -22.53
N PHE A 325 -9.28 -19.05 -23.53
CA PHE A 325 -10.56 -18.37 -23.77
C PHE A 325 -11.18 -18.81 -25.09
N PRO A 326 -12.52 -18.81 -25.21
CA PRO A 326 -13.51 -18.35 -24.25
C PRO A 326 -13.73 -19.33 -23.09
N VAL A 327 -14.10 -18.81 -21.93
CA VAL A 327 -14.46 -19.61 -20.75
C VAL A 327 -15.97 -19.82 -20.70
N ASN A 328 -16.39 -21.07 -20.63
CA ASN A 328 -17.79 -21.39 -20.43
C ASN A 328 -18.23 -21.05 -19.00
N ILE A 329 -19.01 -19.99 -18.85
CA ILE A 329 -19.42 -19.46 -17.55
C ILE A 329 -20.31 -20.41 -16.75
N GLN A 330 -21.01 -21.35 -17.44
CA GLN A 330 -21.91 -22.32 -16.79
C GLN A 330 -21.16 -23.46 -16.12
N THR A 331 -20.00 -23.84 -16.65
CA THR A 331 -19.30 -25.06 -16.23
C THR A 331 -17.91 -24.80 -15.61
N ALA A 332 -17.27 -23.71 -15.96
CA ALA A 332 -15.90 -23.39 -15.50
C ALA A 332 -15.80 -23.37 -13.97
N ASP A 333 -14.64 -23.73 -13.44
CA ASP A 333 -14.35 -23.62 -12.03
C ASP A 333 -14.19 -22.17 -11.56
N TYR A 334 -14.18 -21.99 -10.25
CA TYR A 334 -14.08 -20.66 -9.62
C TYR A 334 -12.80 -19.93 -10.01
N GLN A 335 -11.67 -20.64 -10.08
CA GLN A 335 -10.37 -20.04 -10.37
C GLN A 335 -10.32 -19.54 -11.83
N MET A 336 -10.88 -20.31 -12.76
CA MET A 336 -10.95 -19.89 -14.16
C MET A 336 -11.90 -18.71 -14.36
N ILE A 337 -13.03 -18.68 -13.66
CA ILE A 337 -13.95 -17.52 -13.66
C ILE A 337 -13.24 -16.26 -13.13
N LEU A 338 -12.42 -16.39 -12.09
CA LEU A 338 -11.63 -15.28 -11.55
C LEU A 338 -10.60 -14.74 -12.54
N ARG A 339 -10.15 -15.54 -13.49
CA ARG A 339 -9.18 -15.12 -14.52
C ARG A 339 -9.81 -14.29 -15.64
N ILE A 340 -11.13 -14.32 -15.77
CA ILE A 340 -11.86 -13.53 -16.80
C ILE A 340 -11.73 -12.03 -16.49
N PRO A 341 -11.22 -11.19 -17.43
CA PRO A 341 -11.23 -9.74 -17.27
C PRO A 341 -12.65 -9.20 -17.01
N GLY A 342 -12.78 -8.30 -16.03
CA GLY A 342 -14.08 -7.72 -15.68
C GLY A 342 -14.87 -8.51 -14.62
N ILE A 343 -14.43 -9.69 -14.19
CA ILE A 343 -15.06 -10.45 -13.10
C ILE A 343 -14.19 -10.34 -11.83
N GLY A 344 -14.80 -9.83 -10.75
CA GLY A 344 -14.18 -9.74 -9.43
C GLY A 344 -14.56 -10.90 -8.52
N VAL A 345 -13.91 -11.02 -7.35
CA VAL A 345 -14.14 -12.07 -6.36
C VAL A 345 -15.62 -12.19 -5.99
N LYS A 346 -16.28 -11.07 -5.63
CA LYS A 346 -17.70 -11.07 -5.27
C LYS A 346 -18.60 -11.49 -6.44
N SER A 347 -18.29 -11.04 -7.67
CA SER A 347 -19.05 -11.43 -8.87
C SER A 347 -18.86 -12.91 -9.19
N ALA A 348 -17.64 -13.44 -9.10
CA ALA A 348 -17.36 -14.85 -9.32
C ALA A 348 -18.13 -15.75 -8.34
N GLN A 349 -18.16 -15.41 -7.05
CA GLN A 349 -18.95 -16.13 -6.05
C GLN A 349 -20.44 -16.15 -6.36
N LYS A 350 -20.99 -14.97 -6.74
CA LYS A 350 -22.41 -14.85 -7.14
C LYS A 350 -22.72 -15.66 -8.41
N ILE A 351 -21.81 -15.66 -9.40
CA ILE A 351 -21.93 -16.45 -10.63
C ILE A 351 -22.01 -17.94 -10.31
N ILE A 352 -21.08 -18.47 -9.48
CA ILE A 352 -21.09 -19.88 -9.05
C ILE A 352 -22.41 -20.24 -8.35
N SER A 353 -22.94 -19.35 -7.54
CA SER A 353 -24.20 -19.59 -6.84
C SER A 353 -25.40 -19.55 -7.82
N ALA A 354 -25.49 -18.51 -8.66
CA ALA A 354 -26.64 -18.26 -9.53
C ALA A 354 -26.79 -19.31 -10.64
N ARG A 355 -25.70 -19.81 -11.23
CA ARG A 355 -25.73 -20.82 -12.30
C ARG A 355 -26.33 -22.16 -11.90
N ARG A 356 -26.47 -22.42 -10.59
CA ARG A 356 -27.14 -23.64 -10.07
C ARG A 356 -28.65 -23.62 -10.30
N PHE A 357 -29.23 -22.45 -10.49
CA PHE A 357 -30.67 -22.27 -10.55
C PHE A 357 -31.16 -21.89 -11.94
N GLN A 358 -30.30 -21.33 -12.78
CA GLN A 358 -30.68 -20.89 -14.13
C GLN A 358 -29.46 -20.78 -15.06
N MET A 359 -29.73 -20.84 -16.35
CA MET A 359 -28.73 -20.50 -17.37
C MET A 359 -28.42 -19.01 -17.32
N LEU A 360 -27.14 -18.67 -17.22
CA LEU A 360 -26.71 -17.27 -17.14
C LEU A 360 -26.61 -16.64 -18.53
N THR A 361 -26.98 -15.37 -18.61
CA THR A 361 -26.84 -14.51 -19.79
C THR A 361 -25.96 -13.31 -19.47
N LEU A 362 -25.59 -12.49 -20.46
CA LEU A 362 -24.84 -11.25 -20.24
C LEU A 362 -25.57 -10.29 -19.29
N ASP A 363 -26.89 -10.20 -19.36
CA ASP A 363 -27.68 -9.33 -18.50
C ASP A 363 -27.65 -9.82 -17.04
N HIS A 364 -27.74 -11.13 -16.83
CA HIS A 364 -27.56 -11.71 -15.51
C HIS A 364 -26.17 -11.39 -14.95
N LEU A 365 -25.11 -11.49 -15.75
CA LEU A 365 -23.75 -11.15 -15.31
C LEU A 365 -23.61 -9.67 -14.93
N LYS A 366 -24.29 -8.77 -15.66
CA LYS A 366 -24.32 -7.34 -15.33
C LYS A 366 -24.97 -7.09 -13.97
N GLN A 367 -26.11 -7.74 -13.68
CA GLN A 367 -26.80 -7.68 -12.38
C GLN A 367 -25.95 -8.25 -11.24
N LEU A 368 -25.13 -9.27 -11.51
CA LEU A 368 -24.20 -9.86 -10.54
C LEU A 368 -22.95 -9.01 -10.29
N GLY A 369 -22.83 -7.84 -10.95
CA GLY A 369 -21.73 -6.89 -10.74
C GLY A 369 -20.49 -7.14 -11.60
N THR A 370 -20.64 -7.86 -12.73
CA THR A 370 -19.57 -8.05 -13.72
C THR A 370 -19.42 -6.81 -14.59
N ALA A 371 -18.18 -6.42 -14.88
CA ALA A 371 -17.88 -5.39 -15.89
C ALA A 371 -18.04 -6.00 -17.29
N VAL A 372 -19.29 -6.14 -17.74
CA VAL A 372 -19.67 -6.86 -18.97
C VAL A 372 -18.98 -6.30 -20.21
N ASN A 373 -18.72 -5.01 -20.28
CA ASN A 373 -18.01 -4.40 -21.41
C ASN A 373 -16.61 -5.00 -21.66
N ARG A 374 -15.99 -5.56 -20.62
CA ARG A 374 -14.71 -6.29 -20.73
C ARG A 374 -14.93 -7.80 -20.81
N ALA A 375 -15.78 -8.35 -19.94
CA ALA A 375 -15.97 -9.79 -19.78
C ALA A 375 -16.55 -10.48 -21.01
N LYS A 376 -17.45 -9.81 -21.77
CA LYS A 376 -18.16 -10.36 -22.92
C LYS A 376 -17.28 -10.98 -24.01
N TYR A 377 -16.06 -10.54 -24.14
CA TYR A 377 -15.11 -11.05 -25.12
C TYR A 377 -14.43 -12.37 -24.71
N PHE A 378 -14.50 -12.73 -23.44
CA PHE A 378 -13.77 -13.85 -22.84
C PHE A 378 -14.69 -14.98 -22.34
N ILE A 379 -16.00 -14.84 -22.54
CA ILE A 379 -17.02 -15.76 -22.00
C ILE A 379 -17.78 -16.46 -23.12
N ASP A 380 -18.06 -17.75 -22.92
CA ASP A 380 -19.03 -18.51 -23.71
C ASP A 380 -20.25 -18.89 -22.86
N PHE A 381 -21.43 -19.03 -23.51
CA PHE A 381 -22.73 -19.28 -22.89
C PHE A 381 -23.42 -20.55 -23.42
N ASN A 382 -22.76 -21.49 -24.04
CA ASN A 382 -23.32 -22.66 -24.75
C ASN A 382 -24.24 -22.33 -25.94
N ALA A 383 -24.88 -21.15 -25.94
CA ALA A 383 -25.76 -20.67 -27.00
C ALA A 383 -25.03 -19.82 -28.06
N GLY A 384 -23.70 -19.77 -27.95
CA GLY A 384 -22.86 -18.89 -28.75
C GLY A 384 -22.79 -17.46 -28.19
N ASN A 385 -21.67 -16.80 -28.50
CA ASN A 385 -21.44 -15.41 -28.14
C ASN A 385 -20.84 -14.67 -29.35
N ALA A 386 -21.59 -13.73 -29.88
CA ALA A 386 -21.20 -12.95 -31.06
C ALA A 386 -19.89 -12.14 -30.87
N TYR A 387 -19.46 -11.92 -29.63
CA TYR A 387 -18.23 -11.18 -29.32
C TYR A 387 -16.97 -12.04 -29.45
N LEU A 388 -17.08 -13.37 -29.53
CA LEU A 388 -15.92 -14.28 -29.60
C LEU A 388 -15.09 -14.09 -30.88
N LYS A 389 -15.71 -13.60 -31.97
CA LYS A 389 -15.01 -13.25 -33.20
C LYS A 389 -13.87 -12.26 -33.00
N TYR A 390 -13.93 -11.42 -31.97
CA TYR A 390 -12.89 -10.44 -31.68
C TYR A 390 -11.63 -11.05 -31.05
N LEU A 391 -11.69 -12.25 -30.47
CA LEU A 391 -10.52 -12.93 -29.91
C LEU A 391 -9.42 -13.19 -30.95
N THR A 392 -9.80 -13.32 -32.22
CA THR A 392 -8.88 -13.54 -33.35
C THR A 392 -8.54 -12.26 -34.11
N ASP A 393 -9.11 -11.13 -33.72
CA ASP A 393 -8.88 -9.84 -34.38
C ASP A 393 -7.48 -9.29 -34.01
N LYS A 394 -6.70 -8.94 -35.01
CA LYS A 394 -5.37 -8.33 -34.83
C LYS A 394 -5.42 -7.01 -34.05
N ASN A 395 -6.56 -6.30 -34.09
CA ASN A 395 -6.78 -5.04 -33.39
C ASN A 395 -7.46 -5.21 -32.01
N PHE A 396 -7.61 -6.46 -31.54
CA PHE A 396 -8.34 -6.75 -30.30
C PHE A 396 -7.80 -5.99 -29.09
N ARG A 397 -6.46 -5.89 -28.96
CA ARG A 397 -5.81 -5.08 -27.91
C ARG A 397 -6.28 -3.62 -27.96
N GLN A 398 -6.30 -2.99 -29.14
CA GLN A 398 -6.69 -1.59 -29.30
C GLN A 398 -8.18 -1.39 -28.98
N LEU A 399 -9.05 -2.31 -29.36
CA LEU A 399 -10.46 -2.30 -29.04
C LEU A 399 -10.71 -2.34 -27.53
N LEU A 400 -9.95 -3.13 -26.79
CA LEU A 400 -10.08 -3.22 -25.33
C LEU A 400 -9.54 -1.96 -24.62
N ILE A 401 -8.46 -1.36 -25.12
CA ILE A 401 -7.90 -0.12 -24.60
C ILE A 401 -8.86 1.04 -24.87
N GLY A 402 -9.35 1.19 -26.10
CA GLY A 402 -10.29 2.24 -26.50
C GLY A 402 -11.61 2.23 -25.71
N GLY A 403 -12.13 1.05 -25.40
CA GLY A 403 -13.34 0.89 -24.58
C GLY A 403 -13.15 1.19 -23.10
N SER A 404 -11.91 1.28 -22.62
CA SER A 404 -11.60 1.54 -21.21
C SER A 404 -11.13 2.97 -20.91
N SER A 405 -10.75 3.74 -21.93
CA SER A 405 -9.93 4.95 -21.79
C SER A 405 -10.65 6.21 -21.36
N SER A 406 -11.99 6.29 -21.44
CA SER A 406 -12.65 7.61 -21.27
C SER A 406 -12.76 8.12 -19.83
N LYS A 407 -12.68 7.26 -18.80
CA LYS A 407 -12.80 7.71 -17.39
C LYS A 407 -11.49 7.77 -16.62
N PHE A 408 -10.56 6.88 -16.89
CA PHE A 408 -9.28 6.85 -16.16
C PHE A 408 -8.24 7.84 -16.68
N HIS A 409 -8.17 8.06 -17.99
CA HIS A 409 -7.23 9.04 -18.56
C HIS A 409 -7.58 10.49 -18.13
N ASN A 410 -8.85 10.85 -18.04
CA ASN A 410 -9.27 12.18 -17.60
C ASN A 410 -9.09 12.44 -16.10
N GLN A 411 -9.11 11.41 -15.25
CA GLN A 411 -8.83 11.59 -13.82
C GLN A 411 -7.34 11.76 -13.53
N PHE A 412 -6.46 11.09 -14.27
CA PHE A 412 -5.01 11.20 -14.09
C PHE A 412 -4.41 12.46 -14.70
N SER A 413 -4.92 12.94 -15.85
CA SER A 413 -4.49 14.22 -16.42
C SER A 413 -4.94 15.42 -15.56
N GLN A 414 -6.05 15.31 -14.83
CA GLN A 414 -6.46 16.34 -13.86
C GLN A 414 -5.65 16.28 -12.55
N GLN A 415 -5.13 15.10 -12.15
CA GLN A 415 -4.24 14.99 -10.98
C GLN A 415 -2.82 15.49 -11.26
N LEU A 416 -2.30 15.35 -12.46
CA LEU A 416 -0.98 15.87 -12.85
C LEU A 416 -0.93 17.41 -12.94
N SER A 417 -2.07 18.08 -13.03
CA SER A 417 -2.15 19.56 -13.02
C SER A 417 -2.23 20.17 -11.61
N LEU A 418 -2.13 19.35 -10.56
CA LEU A 418 -2.24 19.76 -9.16
C LEU A 418 -0.91 19.66 -8.36
N PHE A 419 0.20 19.39 -9.05
CA PHE A 419 1.55 19.42 -8.48
C PHE A 419 2.35 20.59 -9.00
#